data_28959e92ccc08f0f9dc8c9da12c7eced
#
_entry.id   28959e92ccc08f0f9dc8c9da12c7eced
#
_cell.length_a   1.000
_cell.length_b   1.000
_cell.length_c   1.000
_cell.angle_alpha   90.00
_cell.angle_beta   90.00
_cell.angle_gamma   90.00
#
_symmetry.space_group_name_H-M   'P 1'
#
loop_
_entity.id
_entity.type
_entity.pdbx_description
1 polymer ?
#
loop_
_entity_poly.entity_id
_entity_poly.type
_entity_poly.pdbx_seq_one_letter_code
_entity_poly.pdbx_strand_id
1 'polypeptide(L)'
;MSNLNNAQRGLRESATFDRSTIAEIQRAAETGVYDIRGWGAKRKLPHFDDLLFLGASMSRYPLEGYRERCGTDVTLGTRNAKYPLHLDTPVTIAGMSFGALSAGAKEALGRGASDVGTSTTTGAVSYTHLTLPTNREV
;
A
#
# COMPACT_ATOMS: atom_id res chain seq x y z
N MET A 1 -44.22 -7.68 -1.09
CA MET A 1 -43.46 -6.54 -1.63
C MET A 1 -43.15 -5.40 -0.64
N SER A 2 -43.45 -5.53 0.67
CA SER A 2 -43.33 -4.42 1.63
C SER A 2 -42.11 -4.46 2.58
N ASN A 3 -41.25 -5.47 2.50
CA ASN A 3 -40.11 -5.60 3.44
C ASN A 3 -38.78 -5.08 2.95
N LEU A 4 -38.60 -4.78 1.65
CA LEU A 4 -37.37 -4.26 1.10
C LEU A 4 -37.12 -2.79 1.47
N ASN A 5 -38.17 -2.00 1.70
CA ASN A 5 -38.04 -0.59 2.03
C ASN A 5 -37.53 -0.30 3.45
N ASN A 6 -37.61 -1.26 4.37
CA ASN A 6 -37.13 -1.07 5.74
C ASN A 6 -35.64 -1.40 5.91
N ALA A 7 -35.09 -2.30 5.10
CA ALA A 7 -33.66 -2.61 5.11
C ALA A 7 -32.82 -1.44 4.54
N GLN A 8 -33.37 -0.68 3.61
CA GLN A 8 -32.68 0.47 3.02
C GLN A 8 -32.57 1.68 3.96
N ARG A 9 -33.41 1.77 5.01
CA ARG A 9 -33.37 2.88 5.98
C ARG A 9 -32.21 2.82 6.97
N GLY A 10 -31.52 1.69 7.08
CA GLY A 10 -30.45 1.49 8.08
C GLY A 10 -29.02 1.71 7.56
N LEU A 11 -28.80 1.64 6.26
CA LEU A 11 -27.47 1.76 5.68
C LEU A 11 -27.12 3.22 5.37
N ARG A 12 -26.22 3.78 6.16
CA ARG A 12 -25.71 5.13 5.95
C ARG A 12 -24.59 5.09 4.90
N GLU A 13 -24.71 5.96 3.90
CA GLU A 13 -23.64 6.21 2.95
C GLU A 13 -22.40 6.75 3.67
N SER A 14 -21.24 6.27 3.28
CA SER A 14 -19.93 6.74 3.78
C SER A 14 -18.99 6.98 2.61
N ALA A 15 -17.85 7.61 2.88
CA ALA A 15 -16.80 7.80 1.87
C ALA A 15 -16.23 6.49 1.30
N THR A 16 -16.36 5.37 2.05
CA THR A 16 -15.90 4.04 1.65
C THR A 16 -17.01 3.22 1.01
N PHE A 17 -18.23 3.36 1.54
CA PHE A 17 -19.42 2.65 1.07
C PHE A 17 -20.41 3.68 0.51
N ASP A 18 -20.22 4.05 -0.73
CA ASP A 18 -21.14 4.90 -1.47
C ASP A 18 -22.40 4.12 -1.89
N ARG A 19 -23.41 4.82 -2.38
CA ARG A 19 -24.69 4.21 -2.79
C ARG A 19 -24.51 3.10 -3.82
N SER A 20 -23.58 3.25 -4.75
CA SER A 20 -23.33 2.25 -5.79
C SER A 20 -22.75 0.97 -5.19
N THR A 21 -21.80 1.10 -4.27
CA THR A 21 -21.21 -0.03 -3.54
C THR A 21 -22.25 -0.75 -2.67
N ILE A 22 -23.09 0.00 -1.97
CA ILE A 22 -24.18 -0.57 -1.17
C ILE A 22 -25.16 -1.35 -2.05
N ALA A 23 -25.53 -0.80 -3.22
CA ALA A 23 -26.43 -1.46 -4.16
C ALA A 23 -25.81 -2.75 -4.75
N GLU A 24 -24.51 -2.74 -5.05
CA GLU A 24 -23.79 -3.94 -5.51
C GLU A 24 -23.79 -5.04 -4.44
N ILE A 25 -23.50 -4.68 -3.19
CA ILE A 25 -23.52 -5.62 -2.05
C ILE A 25 -24.92 -6.22 -1.87
N GLN A 26 -25.96 -5.39 -1.90
CA GLN A 26 -27.33 -5.84 -1.77
C GLN A 26 -27.73 -6.77 -2.90
N ARG A 27 -27.42 -6.41 -4.15
CA ARG A 27 -27.66 -7.27 -5.30
C ARG A 27 -26.96 -8.62 -5.17
N ALA A 28 -25.68 -8.61 -4.76
CA ALA A 28 -24.94 -9.84 -4.56
C ALA A 28 -25.53 -10.71 -3.45
N ALA A 29 -25.98 -10.09 -2.36
CA ALA A 29 -26.64 -10.81 -1.26
C ALA A 29 -27.99 -11.41 -1.67
N GLU A 30 -28.77 -10.74 -2.53
CA GLU A 30 -30.08 -11.21 -2.99
C GLU A 30 -29.96 -12.29 -4.07
N THR A 31 -29.02 -12.14 -4.99
CA THR A 31 -28.94 -12.98 -6.18
C THR A 31 -27.87 -14.08 -6.11
N GLY A 32 -26.93 -13.98 -5.17
CA GLY A 32 -25.73 -14.84 -5.14
C GLY A 32 -24.73 -14.57 -6.27
N VAL A 33 -24.99 -13.55 -7.11
CA VAL A 33 -24.12 -13.19 -8.23
C VAL A 33 -23.34 -11.94 -7.88
N TYR A 34 -22.02 -12.02 -7.97
CA TYR A 34 -21.11 -10.91 -7.69
C TYR A 34 -20.01 -10.82 -8.75
N ASP A 35 -19.47 -9.63 -8.92
CA ASP A 35 -18.37 -9.41 -9.85
C ASP A 35 -17.05 -9.86 -9.21
N ILE A 36 -16.29 -10.70 -9.93
CA ILE A 36 -14.94 -11.11 -9.51
C ILE A 36 -13.97 -10.01 -9.92
N ARG A 37 -13.77 -9.05 -9.02
CA ARG A 37 -12.85 -7.93 -9.23
C ARG A 37 -12.24 -7.47 -7.90
N GLY A 38 -11.09 -6.78 -7.98
CA GLY A 38 -10.51 -6.11 -6.83
C GLY A 38 -11.38 -4.93 -6.37
N TRP A 39 -11.44 -4.72 -5.06
CA TRP A 39 -12.08 -3.55 -4.45
C TRP A 39 -11.03 -2.49 -4.19
N GLY A 40 -11.14 -1.35 -4.85
CA GLY A 40 -10.28 -0.19 -4.65
C GLY A 40 -10.99 0.95 -3.93
N ALA A 41 -10.25 1.92 -3.42
CA ALA A 41 -10.81 3.14 -2.88
C ALA A 41 -11.48 3.95 -4.01
N LYS A 42 -12.76 4.32 -3.82
CA LYS A 42 -13.50 5.14 -4.78
C LYS A 42 -13.39 6.65 -4.50
N ARG A 43 -13.02 7.03 -3.29
CA ARG A 43 -12.80 8.44 -2.96
C ARG A 43 -11.47 8.93 -3.52
N LYS A 44 -11.38 10.22 -3.82
CA LYS A 44 -10.10 10.88 -4.15
C LYS A 44 -9.16 10.75 -2.95
N LEU A 45 -8.03 10.08 -3.14
CA LEU A 45 -6.95 9.98 -2.15
C LEU A 45 -5.90 11.06 -2.44
N PRO A 46 -5.05 11.42 -1.46
CA PRO A 46 -3.90 12.30 -1.71
C PRO A 46 -3.05 11.75 -2.86
N HIS A 47 -2.64 12.63 -3.76
CA HIS A 47 -1.84 12.30 -4.94
C HIS A 47 -0.61 13.21 -4.99
N PHE A 48 0.42 12.81 -5.72
CA PHE A 48 1.62 13.64 -5.88
C PHE A 48 1.31 15.02 -6.50
N ASP A 49 0.28 15.11 -7.35
CA ASP A 49 -0.17 16.39 -7.92
C ASP A 49 -0.76 17.36 -6.87
N ASP A 50 -1.13 16.85 -5.70
CA ASP A 50 -1.61 17.66 -4.58
C ASP A 50 -0.45 18.24 -3.74
N LEU A 51 0.81 17.91 -4.06
CA LEU A 51 2.03 18.34 -3.36
C LEU A 51 2.80 19.35 -4.19
N LEU A 52 3.28 20.39 -3.52
CA LEU A 52 4.17 21.39 -4.10
C LEU A 52 5.45 21.47 -3.29
N PHE A 53 6.60 21.32 -3.95
CA PHE A 53 7.88 21.59 -3.33
C PHE A 53 8.18 23.10 -3.38
N LEU A 54 8.31 23.70 -2.23
CA LEU A 54 8.72 25.10 -2.14
C LEU A 54 10.25 25.19 -2.24
N GLY A 55 10.73 25.91 -3.23
CA GLY A 55 12.17 26.16 -3.39
C GLY A 55 12.70 27.00 -2.22
N ALA A 56 13.84 26.60 -1.69
CA ALA A 56 14.54 27.30 -0.59
C ALA A 56 15.68 28.20 -1.07
N SER A 57 15.79 28.45 -2.37
CA SER A 57 16.91 29.20 -2.97
C SER A 57 17.06 30.65 -2.48
N MET A 58 15.98 31.25 -1.97
CA MET A 58 16.01 32.58 -1.37
C MET A 58 16.47 32.60 0.09
N SER A 59 16.47 31.43 0.75
CA SER A 59 16.80 31.30 2.18
C SER A 59 18.02 30.44 2.45
N ARG A 60 18.44 29.61 1.51
CA ARG A 60 19.57 28.70 1.62
C ARG A 60 20.28 28.57 0.27
N TYR A 61 21.59 28.29 0.30
CA TYR A 61 22.29 27.85 -0.88
C TYR A 61 21.74 26.51 -1.35
N PRO A 62 21.33 26.37 -2.62
CA PRO A 62 20.88 25.10 -3.15
C PRO A 62 22.01 24.06 -3.12
N LEU A 63 21.66 22.82 -2.73
CA LEU A 63 22.58 21.70 -2.89
C LEU A 63 22.68 21.33 -4.38
N GLU A 64 23.91 21.16 -4.83
CA GLU A 64 24.18 20.72 -6.20
C GLU A 64 24.43 19.21 -6.21
N GLY A 65 23.45 18.41 -6.68
CA GLY A 65 23.47 16.95 -6.59
C GLY A 65 24.67 16.26 -7.26
N TYR A 66 25.42 16.93 -8.10
CA TYR A 66 26.68 16.44 -8.66
C TYR A 66 27.92 16.78 -7.83
N ARG A 67 27.79 17.71 -6.88
CA ARG A 67 28.88 18.12 -5.97
C ARG A 67 28.68 17.62 -4.55
N GLU A 68 27.44 17.46 -4.16
CA GLU A 68 27.05 17.16 -2.79
C GLU A 68 26.20 15.90 -2.75
N ARG A 69 26.53 15.00 -1.84
CA ARG A 69 25.76 13.79 -1.63
C ARG A 69 24.52 14.12 -0.81
N CYS A 70 23.33 13.94 -1.41
CA CYS A 70 22.08 14.01 -0.68
C CYS A 70 21.81 12.66 0.02
N GLY A 71 21.57 12.69 1.32
CA GLY A 71 21.12 11.52 2.07
C GLY A 71 19.71 11.12 1.65
N THR A 72 19.51 9.84 1.37
CA THR A 72 18.21 9.26 1.00
C THR A 72 17.74 8.23 2.02
N ASP A 73 18.57 7.92 3.00
CA ASP A 73 18.28 6.92 4.02
C ASP A 73 17.14 7.35 4.95
N VAL A 74 16.37 6.37 5.36
CA VAL A 74 15.24 6.56 6.29
C VAL A 74 15.24 5.44 7.32
N THR A 75 15.01 5.78 8.57
CA THR A 75 14.82 4.79 9.64
C THR A 75 13.37 4.83 10.11
N LEU A 76 12.67 3.71 9.93
CA LEU A 76 11.29 3.53 10.36
C LEU A 76 11.24 2.93 11.76
N GLY A 77 10.22 3.31 12.55
CA GLY A 77 9.98 2.72 13.87
C GLY A 77 10.85 3.28 14.99
N THR A 78 11.45 4.45 14.83
CA THR A 78 12.38 5.06 15.83
C THR A 78 11.76 5.33 17.19
N ARG A 79 10.43 5.46 17.30
CA ARG A 79 9.75 5.78 18.56
C ARG A 79 9.44 4.56 19.43
N ASN A 80 8.97 3.48 18.81
CA ASN A 80 8.37 2.37 19.56
C ASN A 80 8.91 0.99 19.17
N ALA A 81 9.61 0.85 18.05
CA ALA A 81 10.13 -0.44 17.63
C ALA A 81 11.38 -0.81 18.43
N LYS A 82 11.43 -2.06 18.92
CA LYS A 82 12.64 -2.61 19.55
C LYS A 82 13.82 -2.68 18.57
N TYR A 83 13.51 -2.94 17.31
CA TYR A 83 14.46 -3.01 16.21
C TYR A 83 13.94 -2.12 15.07
N PRO A 84 14.37 -0.85 15.00
CA PRO A 84 14.02 0.03 13.91
C PRO A 84 14.51 -0.52 12.57
N LEU A 85 13.72 -0.32 11.50
CA LEU A 85 14.07 -0.70 10.15
C LEU A 85 14.80 0.45 9.46
N HIS A 86 16.06 0.21 9.08
CA HIS A 86 16.84 1.16 8.29
C HIS A 86 16.70 0.83 6.80
N LEU A 87 16.45 1.87 6.00
CA LEU A 87 16.33 1.81 4.54
C LEU A 87 17.32 2.78 3.92
N ASP A 88 18.10 2.35 2.92
CA ASP A 88 19.04 3.21 2.19
C ASP A 88 18.31 4.12 1.19
N THR A 89 17.06 3.78 0.85
CA THR A 89 16.18 4.57 -0.02
C THR A 89 14.76 4.62 0.55
N PRO A 90 14.05 5.77 0.44
CA PRO A 90 12.70 5.92 0.98
C PRO A 90 11.60 5.28 0.11
N VAL A 91 11.96 4.35 -0.76
CA VAL A 91 11.05 3.62 -1.64
C VAL A 91 10.94 2.19 -1.16
N THR A 92 9.75 1.72 -0.88
CA THR A 92 9.47 0.34 -0.45
C THR A 92 8.60 -0.37 -1.48
N ILE A 93 8.75 -1.69 -1.57
CA ILE A 93 7.91 -2.51 -2.44
C ILE A 93 6.68 -2.95 -1.66
N ALA A 94 5.49 -2.63 -2.18
CA ALA A 94 4.24 -2.99 -1.56
C ALA A 94 4.08 -4.51 -1.44
N GLY A 95 3.46 -4.96 -0.34
CA GLY A 95 3.13 -6.37 -0.15
C GLY A 95 2.14 -6.87 -1.19
N MET A 96 2.48 -7.99 -1.80
CA MET A 96 1.64 -8.69 -2.77
C MET A 96 1.49 -10.14 -2.35
N SER A 97 0.26 -10.68 -2.34
CA SER A 97 -0.01 -12.02 -1.86
C SER A 97 0.63 -13.10 -2.75
N PHE A 98 0.98 -14.23 -2.14
CA PHE A 98 1.31 -15.43 -2.89
C PHE A 98 0.04 -15.97 -3.57
N GLY A 99 0.09 -16.18 -4.86
CA GLY A 99 -1.09 -16.46 -5.68
C GLY A 99 -1.43 -15.29 -6.63
N ALA A 100 -1.24 -14.04 -6.19
CA ALA A 100 -1.21 -12.90 -7.10
C ALA A 100 0.12 -12.83 -7.86
N LEU A 101 1.22 -13.20 -7.19
CA LEU A 101 2.54 -13.34 -7.78
C LEU A 101 3.06 -14.77 -7.65
N SER A 102 3.85 -15.21 -8.62
CA SER A 102 4.58 -16.49 -8.58
C SER A 102 5.72 -16.43 -7.54
N ALA A 103 6.20 -17.60 -7.11
CA ALA A 103 7.36 -17.73 -6.23
C ALA A 103 8.59 -17.00 -6.80
N GLY A 104 8.89 -17.22 -8.10
CA GLY A 104 10.03 -16.59 -8.77
C GLY A 104 9.93 -15.06 -8.81
N ALA A 105 8.73 -14.51 -9.02
CA ALA A 105 8.52 -13.06 -8.97
C ALA A 105 8.76 -12.49 -7.56
N LYS A 106 8.30 -13.18 -6.53
CA LYS A 106 8.53 -12.77 -5.14
C LYS A 106 10.01 -12.83 -4.75
N GLU A 107 10.71 -13.88 -5.16
CA GLU A 107 12.14 -14.02 -4.94
C GLU A 107 12.91 -12.89 -5.64
N ALA A 108 12.57 -12.57 -6.88
CA ALA A 108 13.18 -11.47 -7.62
C ALA A 108 12.97 -10.12 -6.92
N LEU A 109 11.76 -9.85 -6.42
CA LEU A 109 11.47 -8.65 -5.65
C LEU A 109 12.25 -8.59 -4.33
N GLY A 110 12.35 -9.71 -3.62
CA GLY A 110 13.14 -9.79 -2.38
C GLY A 110 14.63 -9.55 -2.62
N ARG A 111 15.20 -10.15 -3.65
CA ARG A 111 16.60 -9.93 -4.04
C ARG A 111 16.84 -8.48 -4.45
N GLY A 112 15.98 -7.92 -5.33
CA GLY A 112 16.11 -6.52 -5.74
C GLY A 112 15.96 -5.54 -4.56
N ALA A 113 15.07 -5.80 -3.62
CA ALA A 113 14.95 -4.99 -2.40
C ALA A 113 16.23 -5.05 -1.55
N SER A 114 16.83 -6.23 -1.41
CA SER A 114 18.09 -6.41 -0.67
C SER A 114 19.26 -5.71 -1.35
N ASP A 115 19.36 -5.78 -2.68
CA ASP A 115 20.44 -5.18 -3.45
C ASP A 115 20.48 -3.65 -3.33
N VAL A 116 19.30 -3.02 -3.21
CA VAL A 116 19.18 -1.55 -3.07
C VAL A 116 18.96 -1.08 -1.62
N GLY A 117 19.06 -1.98 -0.65
CA GLY A 117 18.91 -1.65 0.77
C GLY A 117 17.53 -1.14 1.14
N THR A 118 16.48 -1.66 0.50
CA THR A 118 15.09 -1.33 0.84
C THR A 118 14.33 -2.54 1.37
N SER A 119 13.04 -2.38 1.61
CA SER A 119 12.16 -3.43 2.13
C SER A 119 11.08 -3.82 1.15
N THR A 120 10.66 -5.09 1.26
CA THR A 120 9.42 -5.61 0.68
C THR A 120 8.69 -6.43 1.73
N THR A 121 7.38 -6.56 1.60
CA THR A 121 6.59 -7.44 2.46
C THR A 121 6.04 -8.59 1.66
N THR A 122 5.94 -9.76 2.29
CA THR A 122 5.52 -10.99 1.60
C THR A 122 4.02 -11.02 1.30
N GLY A 123 3.21 -10.25 2.01
CA GLY A 123 1.75 -10.23 1.85
C GLY A 123 1.08 -11.49 2.40
N ALA A 124 -0.21 -11.67 2.10
CA ALA A 124 -1.00 -12.80 2.60
C ALA A 124 -0.53 -14.14 2.02
N VAL A 125 -0.70 -15.23 2.81
CA VAL A 125 -0.43 -16.63 2.43
C VAL A 125 1.05 -16.97 2.16
N SER A 126 1.96 -16.04 2.29
CA SER A 126 3.37 -16.25 1.94
C SER A 126 4.10 -17.15 2.93
N TYR A 127 3.75 -17.13 4.20
CA TYR A 127 4.41 -17.92 5.25
C TYR A 127 4.31 -19.43 5.07
N THR A 128 3.24 -19.92 4.44
CA THR A 128 3.02 -21.35 4.25
C THR A 128 3.75 -21.90 3.03
N HIS A 129 4.23 -21.04 2.13
CA HIS A 129 4.76 -21.48 0.83
C HIS A 129 6.17 -20.97 0.50
N LEU A 130 6.65 -19.94 1.22
CA LEU A 130 7.96 -19.34 0.96
C LEU A 130 8.74 -19.19 2.27
N THR A 131 9.74 -20.01 2.45
CA THR A 131 10.85 -19.69 3.35
C THR A 131 11.85 -18.87 2.55
N LEU A 132 11.72 -17.55 2.57
CA LEU A 132 12.74 -16.69 1.99
C LEU A 132 13.92 -16.59 2.97
N PRO A 133 15.15 -16.74 2.52
CA PRO A 133 16.33 -16.43 3.31
C PRO A 133 16.45 -14.91 3.39
N THR A 134 15.55 -14.26 4.13
CA THR A 134 15.60 -12.81 4.29
C THR A 134 15.96 -12.47 5.73
N ASN A 135 17.12 -11.87 5.88
CA ASN A 135 17.56 -11.30 7.16
C ASN A 135 16.81 -9.99 7.52
N ARG A 136 15.78 -9.61 6.77
CA ARG A 136 15.03 -8.36 6.93
C ARG A 136 13.52 -8.56 6.78
N GLU A 137 12.98 -9.59 7.43
CA GLU A 137 11.53 -9.69 7.62
C GLU A 137 11.13 -8.84 8.84
N VAL A 138 10.17 -7.94 8.63
CA VAL A 138 9.48 -7.17 9.65
C VAL A 138 8.09 -7.77 9.85
#